data_a95af460373ff67a227fc3eef6ab5d70
#
_entry.id   a95af460373ff67a227fc3eef6ab5d70
#
_cell.length_a   1.000
_cell.length_b   1.000
_cell.length_c   1.000
_cell.angle_alpha   90.00
_cell.angle_beta   90.00
_cell.angle_gamma   90.00
#
_symmetry.space_group_name_H-M   'P 1'
#
loop_
_entity.id
_entity.type
_entity.pdbx_description
1 polymer ?
#
loop_
_entity_poly.entity_id
_entity_poly.type
_entity_poly.pdbx_seq_one_letter_code
_entity_poly.pdbx_strand_id
1 'polypeptide(L)'
;KVEGVKYTIDAEFLAEKLIHEKGALAAARIGDDRNPEKKSSGSQFYIVQGETYDDEGLIGRGKHRQYLKLNGLFQRMLRSEKFPDLTEKYNYHLEKARADSTYNFGEAQRNLVFNSLDIIEERFGPQDDPGYPGFAKEIYATVGGTPHLDAEYTVFGKVVEGLGVIDKIAQVKTNDRDRPLERITMTIAVVKMPKSEITKKYGISYPKK
;
A
#
# COMPACT_ATOMS: atom_id res chain seq x y z
N LYS A 1 12.95 -21.59 15.44
CA LYS A 1 11.91 -21.18 14.46
C LYS A 1 10.59 -21.27 15.19
N VAL A 2 9.93 -20.15 15.48
CA VAL A 2 8.54 -20.17 15.91
C VAL A 2 7.76 -20.52 14.64
N GLU A 3 7.08 -21.65 14.59
CA GLU A 3 6.13 -21.97 13.53
C GLU A 3 5.02 -20.93 13.60
N GLY A 4 5.05 -19.98 12.67
CA GLY A 4 4.05 -18.93 12.58
C GLY A 4 2.68 -19.56 12.27
N VAL A 5 1.66 -19.08 12.93
CA VAL A 5 0.28 -19.46 12.66
C VAL A 5 -0.04 -19.12 11.21
N LYS A 6 -0.35 -20.13 10.40
CA LYS A 6 -0.55 -20.02 8.96
C LYS A 6 -2.04 -19.82 8.62
N TYR A 7 -2.70 -18.84 9.23
CA TYR A 7 -4.04 -18.47 8.80
C TYR A 7 -4.05 -17.06 8.19
N THR A 8 -5.03 -16.80 7.37
CA THR A 8 -5.29 -15.48 6.81
C THR A 8 -6.62 -14.93 7.32
N ILE A 9 -6.73 -13.62 7.32
CA ILE A 9 -7.92 -12.85 7.69
C ILE A 9 -8.37 -12.10 6.45
N ASP A 10 -9.66 -11.97 6.21
CA ASP A 10 -10.18 -11.19 5.10
C ASP A 10 -9.70 -9.74 5.18
N ALA A 11 -9.45 -9.15 4.02
CA ALA A 11 -9.01 -7.77 3.93
C ALA A 11 -10.13 -6.81 4.35
N GLU A 12 -9.76 -5.74 5.08
CA GLU A 12 -10.68 -4.71 5.57
C GLU A 12 -10.11 -3.34 5.22
N PHE A 13 -10.47 -2.81 4.04
CA PHE A 13 -9.95 -1.54 3.54
C PHE A 13 -10.92 -0.41 3.86
N LEU A 14 -10.57 0.41 4.83
CA LEU A 14 -11.35 1.57 5.29
C LEU A 14 -10.57 2.88 5.05
N ALA A 15 -10.04 3.04 3.82
CA ALA A 15 -9.16 4.16 3.49
C ALA A 15 -9.81 5.56 3.65
N GLU A 16 -11.14 5.62 3.72
CA GLU A 16 -11.87 6.84 4.06
C GLU A 16 -11.80 7.21 5.56
N LYS A 17 -11.26 6.31 6.40
CA LYS A 17 -11.17 6.49 7.87
C LYS A 17 -9.85 6.07 8.46
N LEU A 18 -9.23 5.02 7.90
CA LEU A 18 -8.01 4.39 8.39
C LEU A 18 -6.96 4.39 7.29
N ILE A 19 -5.98 5.26 7.44
CA ILE A 19 -4.89 5.45 6.49
C ILE A 19 -3.57 4.99 7.09
N HIS A 20 -2.56 4.81 6.26
CA HIS A 20 -1.21 4.44 6.68
C HIS A 20 -0.43 5.66 7.17
N GLU A 21 -0.99 6.39 8.16
CA GLU A 21 -0.28 7.47 8.85
C GLU A 21 0.94 6.93 9.62
N LYS A 22 1.89 7.78 9.95
CA LYS A 22 3.02 7.40 10.83
C LYS A 22 2.50 6.83 12.15
N GLY A 23 2.96 5.65 12.51
CA GLY A 23 2.49 4.91 13.68
C GLY A 23 1.28 4.02 13.44
N ALA A 24 0.70 3.98 12.23
CA ALA A 24 -0.35 3.01 11.93
C ALA A 24 0.19 1.57 12.06
N LEU A 25 -0.63 0.69 12.66
CA LEU A 25 -0.41 -0.76 12.67
C LEU A 25 -1.21 -1.38 11.54
N ALA A 26 -0.53 -2.04 10.62
CA ALA A 26 -1.17 -2.68 9.48
C ALA A 26 -0.72 -4.13 9.33
N ALA A 27 -1.64 -4.96 8.83
CA ALA A 27 -1.37 -6.36 8.63
C ALA A 27 -0.51 -6.59 7.38
N ALA A 28 0.54 -7.40 7.49
CA ALA A 28 1.28 -7.85 6.32
C ALA A 28 0.45 -8.83 5.49
N ARG A 29 0.79 -9.00 4.22
CA ARG A 29 0.18 -9.98 3.32
C ARG A 29 1.16 -10.49 2.27
N ILE A 30 0.81 -11.57 1.61
CA ILE A 30 1.53 -12.08 0.44
C ILE A 30 1.11 -11.25 -0.79
N GLY A 31 1.98 -11.18 -1.79
CA GLY A 31 1.71 -10.46 -3.04
C GLY A 31 0.50 -10.99 -3.82
N ASP A 32 -0.09 -10.14 -4.66
CA ASP A 32 -1.37 -10.35 -5.35
C ASP A 32 -1.34 -11.55 -6.31
N ASP A 33 -0.16 -11.93 -6.82
CA ASP A 33 0.04 -13.12 -7.66
C ASP A 33 -0.39 -14.43 -6.97
N ARG A 34 -0.22 -14.50 -5.65
CA ARG A 34 -0.57 -15.65 -4.81
C ARG A 34 -1.72 -15.38 -3.84
N ASN A 35 -2.18 -14.15 -3.78
CA ASN A 35 -3.23 -13.70 -2.86
C ASN A 35 -4.10 -12.62 -3.53
N PRO A 36 -4.84 -12.97 -4.59
CA PRO A 36 -5.65 -12.01 -5.34
C PRO A 36 -6.78 -11.37 -4.51
N GLU A 37 -7.20 -12.02 -3.43
CA GLU A 37 -8.19 -11.52 -2.47
C GLU A 37 -7.57 -10.56 -1.44
N LYS A 38 -6.26 -10.30 -1.51
CA LYS A 38 -5.50 -9.42 -0.61
C LYS A 38 -5.68 -9.75 0.88
N LYS A 39 -5.92 -11.02 1.23
CA LYS A 39 -6.10 -11.47 2.61
C LYS A 39 -4.87 -11.14 3.46
N SER A 40 -5.11 -10.67 4.65
CA SER A 40 -4.11 -10.31 5.64
C SER A 40 -3.49 -11.54 6.31
N SER A 41 -2.21 -11.48 6.66
CA SER A 41 -1.57 -12.48 7.53
C SER A 41 -2.17 -12.41 8.93
N GLY A 42 -2.50 -13.57 9.51
CA GLY A 42 -2.98 -13.66 10.90
C GLY A 42 -1.91 -13.49 11.97
N SER A 43 -0.64 -13.38 11.60
CA SER A 43 0.48 -13.35 12.55
C SER A 43 1.58 -12.34 12.23
N GLN A 44 1.49 -11.63 11.12
CA GLN A 44 2.50 -10.66 10.71
C GLN A 44 1.88 -9.28 10.52
N PHE A 45 2.51 -8.28 11.09
CA PHE A 45 2.12 -6.88 10.98
C PHE A 45 3.35 -5.99 10.87
N TYR A 46 3.13 -4.75 10.50
CA TYR A 46 4.15 -3.72 10.51
C TYR A 46 3.62 -2.43 11.14
N ILE A 47 4.53 -1.57 11.55
CA ILE A 47 4.23 -0.23 12.05
C ILE A 47 4.80 0.76 11.06
N VAL A 48 3.98 1.69 10.60
CA VAL A 48 4.39 2.68 9.61
C VAL A 48 5.35 3.69 10.22
N GLN A 49 6.52 3.87 9.61
CA GLN A 49 7.40 5.00 9.85
C GLN A 49 6.99 6.17 8.95
N GLY A 50 7.05 5.95 7.64
CA GLY A 50 6.62 6.91 6.62
C GLY A 50 7.44 8.19 6.57
N GLU A 51 7.04 9.07 5.67
CA GLU A 51 7.60 10.41 5.45
C GLU A 51 6.46 11.42 5.24
N THR A 52 6.74 12.70 5.30
CA THR A 52 5.76 13.75 4.99
C THR A 52 5.73 14.03 3.49
N TYR A 53 4.59 14.44 2.99
CA TYR A 53 4.34 14.74 1.57
C TYR A 53 3.72 16.11 1.42
N ASP A 54 4.19 16.90 0.48
CA ASP A 54 3.48 18.05 -0.05
C ASP A 54 2.37 17.62 -1.04
N ASP A 55 1.60 18.59 -1.52
CA ASP A 55 0.51 18.33 -2.47
C ASP A 55 1.01 17.68 -3.77
N GLU A 56 2.16 18.10 -4.28
CA GLU A 56 2.74 17.54 -5.51
C GLU A 56 3.16 16.08 -5.30
N GLY A 57 3.80 15.77 -4.18
CA GLY A 57 4.18 14.42 -3.80
C GLY A 57 2.96 13.49 -3.66
N LEU A 58 1.86 13.97 -3.05
CA LEU A 58 0.61 13.20 -2.94
C LEU A 58 -0.05 12.98 -4.30
N ILE A 59 -0.08 13.98 -5.18
CA ILE A 59 -0.57 13.83 -6.55
C ILE A 59 0.25 12.78 -7.29
N GLY A 60 1.58 12.82 -7.18
CA GLY A 60 2.46 11.83 -7.78
C GLY A 60 2.20 10.41 -7.27
N ARG A 61 1.97 10.24 -5.98
CA ARG A 61 1.62 8.95 -5.37
C ARG A 61 0.24 8.46 -5.82
N GLY A 62 -0.75 9.35 -5.94
CA GLY A 62 -2.08 9.03 -6.48
C GLY A 62 -2.00 8.51 -7.92
N LYS A 63 -1.29 9.22 -8.79
CA LYS A 63 -1.04 8.79 -10.19
C LYS A 63 -0.34 7.44 -10.26
N HIS A 64 0.64 7.19 -9.40
CA HIS A 64 1.32 5.90 -9.34
C HIS A 64 0.38 4.77 -8.91
N ARG A 65 -0.44 4.99 -7.87
CA ARG A 65 -1.47 4.03 -7.42
C ARG A 65 -2.47 3.71 -8.54
N GLN A 66 -2.97 4.74 -9.22
CA GLN A 66 -3.87 4.57 -10.37
C GLN A 66 -3.21 3.73 -11.46
N TYR A 67 -1.95 4.04 -11.82
CA TYR A 67 -1.19 3.24 -12.77
C TYR A 67 -1.09 1.77 -12.36
N LEU A 68 -0.76 1.46 -11.10
CA LEU A 68 -0.66 0.07 -10.64
C LEU A 68 -1.98 -0.68 -10.78
N LYS A 69 -3.10 -0.03 -10.41
CA LYS A 69 -4.46 -0.58 -10.57
C LYS A 69 -4.76 -0.87 -12.03
N LEU A 70 -4.60 0.12 -12.90
CA LEU A 70 -4.85 -0.01 -14.33
C LEU A 70 -3.94 -1.05 -14.99
N ASN A 71 -2.65 -1.08 -14.63
CA ASN A 71 -1.71 -2.06 -15.14
C ASN A 71 -2.11 -3.50 -14.74
N GLY A 72 -2.61 -3.71 -13.53
CA GLY A 72 -3.14 -5.01 -13.12
C GLY A 72 -4.29 -5.49 -14.01
N LEU A 73 -5.23 -4.60 -14.33
CA LEU A 73 -6.35 -4.88 -15.24
C LEU A 73 -5.87 -5.10 -16.67
N PHE A 74 -4.96 -4.25 -17.15
CA PHE A 74 -4.31 -4.37 -18.46
C PHE A 74 -3.62 -5.72 -18.63
N GLN A 75 -2.83 -6.17 -17.66
CA GLN A 75 -2.18 -7.49 -17.70
C GLN A 75 -3.19 -8.66 -17.72
N ARG A 76 -4.36 -8.49 -17.10
CA ARG A 76 -5.47 -9.46 -17.20
C ARG A 76 -6.05 -9.50 -18.62
N MET A 77 -6.14 -8.35 -19.30
CA MET A 77 -6.60 -8.28 -20.70
C MET A 77 -5.61 -8.95 -21.64
N LEU A 78 -4.30 -8.71 -21.48
CA LEU A 78 -3.26 -9.36 -22.28
C LEU A 78 -3.29 -10.90 -22.19
N ARG A 79 -3.63 -11.42 -21.00
CA ARG A 79 -3.79 -12.87 -20.79
C ARG A 79 -5.08 -13.45 -21.35
N SER A 80 -6.05 -12.58 -21.69
CA SER A 80 -7.29 -13.02 -22.31
C SER A 80 -7.12 -12.87 -23.82
N GLU A 81 -7.19 -13.89 -24.61
CA GLU A 81 -7.05 -13.88 -26.08
C GLU A 81 -8.06 -12.96 -26.83
N LYS A 82 -8.81 -12.14 -26.07
CA LYS A 82 -9.87 -11.27 -26.59
C LYS A 82 -9.37 -9.89 -27.07
N PHE A 83 -8.10 -9.55 -26.82
CA PHE A 83 -7.53 -8.24 -27.14
C PHE A 83 -6.23 -8.38 -27.95
N PRO A 84 -6.29 -8.95 -29.19
CA PRO A 84 -5.08 -9.22 -29.98
C PRO A 84 -4.31 -7.94 -30.32
N ASP A 85 -5.00 -6.85 -30.68
CA ASP A 85 -4.37 -5.56 -31.04
C ASP A 85 -3.61 -4.96 -29.85
N LEU A 86 -4.13 -5.12 -28.63
CA LEU A 86 -3.49 -4.66 -27.42
C LEU A 86 -2.23 -5.48 -27.11
N THR A 87 -2.32 -6.78 -27.31
CA THR A 87 -1.21 -7.72 -27.15
C THR A 87 -0.11 -7.45 -28.18
N GLU A 88 -0.45 -7.15 -29.42
CA GLU A 88 0.49 -6.77 -30.47
C GLU A 88 1.26 -5.49 -30.09
N LYS A 89 0.55 -4.44 -29.68
CA LYS A 89 1.17 -3.18 -29.24
C LYS A 89 2.11 -3.39 -28.04
N TYR A 90 1.71 -4.20 -27.07
CA TYR A 90 2.56 -4.52 -25.91
C TYR A 90 3.82 -5.27 -26.34
N ASN A 91 3.67 -6.29 -27.16
CA ASN A 91 4.80 -7.09 -27.67
C ASN A 91 5.75 -6.25 -28.52
N TYR A 92 5.26 -5.32 -29.34
CA TYR A 92 6.11 -4.39 -30.08
C TYR A 92 7.05 -3.60 -29.15
N HIS A 93 6.56 -3.07 -28.05
CA HIS A 93 7.40 -2.36 -27.07
C HIS A 93 8.36 -3.30 -26.33
N LEU A 94 7.94 -4.53 -26.05
CA LEU A 94 8.75 -5.54 -25.41
C LEU A 94 9.94 -5.98 -26.31
N GLU A 95 9.68 -6.17 -27.61
CA GLU A 95 10.74 -6.52 -28.60
C GLU A 95 11.73 -5.35 -28.77
N LYS A 96 11.25 -4.10 -28.78
CA LYS A 96 12.15 -2.94 -28.78
C LYS A 96 13.08 -2.93 -27.58
N ALA A 97 12.56 -3.19 -26.38
CA ALA A 97 13.36 -3.24 -25.15
C ALA A 97 14.37 -4.39 -25.15
N ARG A 98 14.08 -5.50 -25.84
CA ARG A 98 15.02 -6.61 -26.01
C ARG A 98 16.15 -6.27 -27.00
N ALA A 99 15.82 -5.48 -28.03
CA ALA A 99 16.77 -5.09 -29.07
C ALA A 99 17.66 -3.90 -28.66
N ASP A 100 17.14 -3.01 -27.80
CA ASP A 100 17.82 -1.78 -27.39
C ASP A 100 17.70 -1.58 -25.87
N SER A 101 18.80 -1.72 -25.16
CA SER A 101 18.87 -1.56 -23.70
C SER A 101 18.63 -0.11 -23.22
N THR A 102 18.69 0.86 -24.12
CA THR A 102 18.38 2.28 -23.81
C THR A 102 16.89 2.60 -23.95
N TYR A 103 16.11 1.69 -24.52
CA TYR A 103 14.68 1.89 -24.69
C TYR A 103 13.93 1.87 -23.36
N ASN A 104 13.22 2.95 -23.06
CA ASN A 104 12.45 3.07 -21.82
C ASN A 104 11.13 2.30 -21.89
N PHE A 105 11.19 0.98 -21.70
CA PHE A 105 10.02 0.12 -21.70
C PHE A 105 9.01 0.51 -20.61
N GLY A 106 9.47 0.93 -19.43
CA GLY A 106 8.59 1.32 -18.33
C GLY A 106 7.70 2.51 -18.68
N GLU A 107 8.23 3.50 -19.38
CA GLU A 107 7.47 4.64 -19.87
C GLU A 107 6.51 4.25 -20.98
N ALA A 108 6.97 3.48 -21.95
CA ALA A 108 6.14 2.97 -23.05
C ALA A 108 4.97 2.13 -22.54
N GLN A 109 5.19 1.25 -21.58
CA GLN A 109 4.14 0.46 -20.94
C GLN A 109 3.15 1.35 -20.18
N ARG A 110 3.65 2.34 -19.42
CA ARG A 110 2.80 3.29 -18.70
C ARG A 110 1.87 4.03 -19.67
N ASN A 111 2.42 4.55 -20.76
CA ASN A 111 1.64 5.26 -21.78
C ASN A 111 0.62 4.32 -22.43
N LEU A 112 0.99 3.09 -22.74
CA LEU A 112 0.08 2.10 -23.31
C LEU A 112 -1.08 1.77 -22.36
N VAL A 113 -0.81 1.63 -21.07
CA VAL A 113 -1.83 1.38 -20.04
C VAL A 113 -2.83 2.54 -19.96
N PHE A 114 -2.35 3.80 -19.88
CA PHE A 114 -3.23 4.96 -19.81
C PHE A 114 -4.00 5.19 -21.11
N ASN A 115 -3.38 4.96 -22.27
CA ASN A 115 -4.04 5.05 -23.58
C ASN A 115 -5.09 3.93 -23.80
N SER A 116 -5.11 2.92 -22.95
CA SER A 116 -6.10 1.83 -22.99
C SER A 116 -7.20 2.01 -21.95
N LEU A 117 -7.30 3.18 -21.30
CA LEU A 117 -8.25 3.43 -20.22
C LEU A 117 -9.69 3.15 -20.66
N ASP A 118 -10.12 3.67 -21.81
CA ASP A 118 -11.47 3.48 -22.32
C ASP A 118 -11.82 1.98 -22.47
N ILE A 119 -10.90 1.18 -23.01
CA ILE A 119 -11.08 -0.26 -23.18
C ILE A 119 -11.12 -0.98 -21.80
N ILE A 120 -10.30 -0.51 -20.86
CA ILE A 120 -10.29 -1.03 -19.49
C ILE A 120 -11.63 -0.74 -18.81
N GLU A 121 -12.14 0.50 -18.94
CA GLU A 121 -13.42 0.92 -18.34
C GLU A 121 -14.63 0.24 -18.97
N GLU A 122 -14.61 0.05 -20.28
CA GLU A 122 -15.64 -0.73 -20.98
C GLU A 122 -15.72 -2.16 -20.42
N ARG A 123 -14.58 -2.74 -20.10
CA ARG A 123 -14.51 -4.14 -19.65
C ARG A 123 -14.73 -4.34 -18.15
N PHE A 124 -14.27 -3.41 -17.33
CA PHE A 124 -14.20 -3.55 -15.86
C PHE A 124 -14.98 -2.48 -15.09
N GLY A 125 -15.66 -1.56 -15.81
CA GLY A 125 -16.34 -0.41 -15.22
C GLY A 125 -15.39 0.78 -14.97
N PRO A 126 -15.93 1.92 -14.51
CA PRO A 126 -15.17 3.15 -14.26
C PRO A 126 -13.97 2.93 -13.33
N GLN A 127 -12.85 3.55 -13.65
CA GLN A 127 -11.58 3.40 -12.93
C GLN A 127 -11.13 4.70 -12.29
N ASP A 128 -12.06 5.52 -11.84
CA ASP A 128 -11.76 6.76 -11.15
C ASP A 128 -10.86 6.53 -9.94
N ASP A 129 -9.88 7.40 -9.77
CA ASP A 129 -9.13 7.52 -8.52
C ASP A 129 -9.60 8.81 -7.83
N PRO A 130 -10.37 8.73 -6.73
CA PRO A 130 -10.85 9.90 -6.01
C PRO A 130 -9.72 10.70 -5.35
N GLY A 131 -8.46 10.25 -5.51
CA GLY A 131 -7.31 10.82 -4.82
C GLY A 131 -7.32 10.50 -3.33
N TYR A 132 -6.63 11.34 -2.56
CA TYR A 132 -6.64 11.22 -1.10
C TYR A 132 -7.70 12.13 -0.50
N PRO A 133 -8.52 11.65 0.46
CA PRO A 133 -9.46 12.49 1.21
C PRO A 133 -8.74 13.68 1.87
N GLY A 134 -9.45 14.80 2.07
CA GLY A 134 -8.87 16.02 2.63
C GLY A 134 -8.15 15.79 3.97
N PHE A 135 -8.76 14.99 4.88
CA PHE A 135 -8.13 14.65 6.16
C PHE A 135 -6.83 13.85 5.98
N ALA A 136 -6.76 12.97 4.97
CA ALA A 136 -5.56 12.19 4.70
C ALA A 136 -4.42 13.06 4.17
N LYS A 137 -4.75 14.05 3.32
CA LYS A 137 -3.76 15.04 2.83
C LYS A 137 -3.13 15.81 3.98
N GLU A 138 -3.95 16.31 4.91
CA GLU A 138 -3.48 17.04 6.08
C GLU A 138 -2.56 16.16 6.96
N ILE A 139 -2.95 14.91 7.22
CA ILE A 139 -2.14 13.99 8.01
C ILE A 139 -0.82 13.68 7.30
N TYR A 140 -0.85 13.37 6.01
CA TYR A 140 0.37 13.08 5.26
C TYR A 140 1.30 14.29 5.11
N ALA A 141 0.76 15.51 5.10
CA ALA A 141 1.56 16.73 5.10
C ALA A 141 2.22 17.05 6.45
N THR A 142 1.62 16.64 7.56
CA THR A 142 2.06 17.03 8.91
C THR A 142 2.69 15.89 9.70
N VAL A 143 2.00 14.77 9.80
CA VAL A 143 2.43 13.58 10.57
C VAL A 143 3.26 12.63 9.67
N GLY A 144 2.93 12.57 8.40
CA GLY A 144 3.54 11.66 7.44
C GLY A 144 2.89 10.27 7.43
N GLY A 145 3.46 9.40 6.59
CA GLY A 145 2.96 8.03 6.44
C GLY A 145 3.42 7.37 5.15
N THR A 146 2.63 6.39 4.69
CA THR A 146 2.89 5.63 3.45
C THR A 146 1.61 5.55 2.59
N PRO A 147 1.22 6.66 1.94
CA PRO A 147 -0.07 6.77 1.25
C PRO A 147 -0.31 5.73 0.15
N HIS A 148 0.75 5.17 -0.43
CA HIS A 148 0.65 4.13 -1.46
C HIS A 148 0.14 2.77 -0.95
N LEU A 149 0.07 2.58 0.38
CA LEU A 149 -0.46 1.36 0.99
C LEU A 149 -1.95 1.46 1.34
N ASP A 150 -2.57 2.65 1.21
CA ASP A 150 -3.99 2.84 1.45
C ASP A 150 -4.83 2.03 0.46
N ALA A 151 -5.88 1.38 0.94
CA ALA A 151 -6.72 0.43 0.21
C ALA A 151 -5.97 -0.81 -0.33
N GLU A 152 -4.72 -1.02 0.07
CA GLU A 152 -3.91 -2.19 -0.29
C GLU A 152 -3.63 -3.11 0.90
N TYR A 153 -3.58 -2.55 2.11
CA TYR A 153 -3.34 -3.28 3.36
C TYR A 153 -4.33 -2.86 4.42
N THR A 154 -4.68 -3.79 5.32
CA THR A 154 -5.61 -3.55 6.41
C THR A 154 -4.89 -2.83 7.56
N VAL A 155 -5.33 -1.61 7.87
CA VAL A 155 -4.94 -0.89 9.08
C VAL A 155 -5.88 -1.28 10.22
N PHE A 156 -5.35 -1.79 11.33
CA PHE A 156 -6.16 -2.27 12.45
C PHE A 156 -5.84 -1.60 13.79
N GLY A 157 -4.85 -0.71 13.83
CA GLY A 157 -4.46 0.00 15.04
C GLY A 157 -3.51 1.15 14.76
N LYS A 158 -3.15 1.88 15.81
CA LYS A 158 -2.13 2.93 15.74
C LYS A 158 -1.37 3.08 17.06
N VAL A 159 -0.14 3.54 16.96
CA VAL A 159 0.68 3.94 18.10
C VAL A 159 0.11 5.22 18.69
N VAL A 160 -0.20 5.21 19.97
CA VAL A 160 -0.77 6.35 20.70
C VAL A 160 0.25 7.09 21.56
N GLU A 161 1.38 6.45 21.82
CA GLU A 161 2.47 7.01 22.63
C GLU A 161 3.81 6.43 22.16
N GLY A 162 4.88 7.24 22.17
CA GLY A 162 6.23 6.78 21.85
C GLY A 162 6.55 6.74 20.33
N LEU A 163 5.93 7.55 19.48
CA LEU A 163 6.20 7.62 18.03
C LEU A 163 7.70 7.76 17.69
N GLY A 164 8.48 8.51 18.50
CA GLY A 164 9.92 8.66 18.31
C GLY A 164 10.73 7.36 18.46
N VAL A 165 10.16 6.28 19.03
CA VAL A 165 10.80 4.96 19.07
C VAL A 165 10.86 4.35 17.68
N ILE A 166 9.84 4.61 16.84
CA ILE A 166 9.79 4.14 15.45
C ILE A 166 10.98 4.70 14.66
N ASP A 167 11.25 5.99 14.81
CA ASP A 167 12.38 6.65 14.14
C ASP A 167 13.73 6.11 14.62
N LYS A 168 13.87 5.86 15.92
CA LYS A 168 15.09 5.25 16.46
C LYS A 168 15.34 3.84 15.91
N ILE A 169 14.28 3.04 15.77
CA ILE A 169 14.38 1.70 15.18
C ILE A 169 14.73 1.81 13.68
N ALA A 170 14.15 2.73 12.97
CA ALA A 170 14.41 2.91 11.54
C ALA A 170 15.83 3.44 11.22
N GLN A 171 16.50 4.07 12.19
CA GLN A 171 17.87 4.59 12.05
C GLN A 171 18.96 3.57 12.33
N VAL A 172 18.64 2.36 12.80
CA VAL A 172 19.66 1.34 13.08
C VAL A 172 20.31 0.86 11.79
N LYS A 173 21.57 0.47 11.88
CA LYS A 173 22.29 -0.10 10.73
C LYS A 173 21.67 -1.43 10.31
N THR A 174 21.47 -1.61 9.03
CA THR A 174 20.89 -2.81 8.42
C THR A 174 21.87 -3.45 7.43
N ASN A 175 21.57 -4.68 7.05
CA ASN A 175 22.21 -5.34 5.91
C ASN A 175 21.45 -5.04 4.59
N ASP A 176 21.89 -5.61 3.48
CA ASP A 176 21.32 -5.43 2.13
C ASP A 176 19.85 -5.90 1.99
N ARG A 177 19.27 -6.48 3.04
CA ARG A 177 17.86 -6.92 3.11
C ARG A 177 17.09 -6.15 4.17
N ASP A 178 17.55 -4.96 4.54
CA ASP A 178 16.97 -4.08 5.57
C ASP A 178 16.82 -4.74 6.95
N ARG A 179 17.58 -5.81 7.20
CA ARG A 179 17.57 -6.46 8.51
C ARG A 179 18.58 -5.77 9.43
N PRO A 180 18.18 -5.36 10.65
CA PRO A 180 19.10 -4.80 11.62
C PRO A 180 20.32 -5.69 11.88
N LEU A 181 21.53 -5.10 11.88
CA LEU A 181 22.78 -5.81 12.17
C LEU A 181 22.82 -6.26 13.63
N GLU A 182 22.30 -5.43 14.54
CA GLU A 182 22.14 -5.76 15.93
C GLU A 182 20.71 -6.19 16.23
N ARG A 183 20.55 -7.14 17.15
CA ARG A 183 19.25 -7.66 17.52
C ARG A 183 18.43 -6.61 18.27
N ILE A 184 17.27 -6.24 17.75
CA ILE A 184 16.28 -5.44 18.44
C ILE A 184 15.32 -6.39 19.17
N THR A 185 15.25 -6.27 20.50
CA THR A 185 14.35 -7.10 21.32
C THR A 185 13.10 -6.30 21.66
N MET A 186 11.95 -6.94 21.54
CA MET A 186 10.64 -6.36 21.85
C MET A 186 9.89 -7.31 22.78
N THR A 187 9.20 -6.74 23.77
CA THR A 187 8.24 -7.46 24.60
C THR A 187 6.84 -6.93 24.34
N ILE A 188 5.85 -7.81 24.31
CA ILE A 188 4.45 -7.45 24.08
C ILE A 188 3.63 -7.85 25.29
N ALA A 189 2.84 -6.90 25.81
CA ALA A 189 1.81 -7.16 26.82
C ALA A 189 0.45 -6.69 26.29
N VAL A 190 -0.58 -7.54 26.40
CA VAL A 190 -1.94 -7.20 26.00
C VAL A 190 -2.71 -6.74 27.23
N VAL A 191 -3.18 -5.49 27.19
CA VAL A 191 -3.97 -4.89 28.26
C VAL A 191 -5.35 -4.55 27.73
N LYS A 192 -6.41 -5.10 28.36
CA LYS A 192 -7.80 -4.70 28.06
C LYS A 192 -8.14 -3.44 28.84
N MET A 193 -8.63 -2.44 28.16
CA MET A 193 -8.96 -1.14 28.72
C MET A 193 -10.31 -0.67 28.19
N PRO A 194 -11.22 -0.10 29.02
CA PRO A 194 -12.48 0.49 28.59
C PRO A 194 -12.25 1.64 27.59
N LYS A 195 -13.12 1.76 26.57
CA LYS A 195 -13.04 2.86 25.58
C LYS A 195 -12.99 4.25 26.21
N SER A 196 -13.78 4.47 27.26
CA SER A 196 -13.80 5.75 28.01
C SER A 196 -12.46 6.09 28.65
N GLU A 197 -11.74 5.08 29.14
CA GLU A 197 -10.41 5.25 29.72
C GLU A 197 -9.36 5.54 28.63
N ILE A 198 -9.44 4.85 27.49
CA ILE A 198 -8.59 5.10 26.32
C ILE A 198 -8.78 6.53 25.83
N THR A 199 -10.05 6.97 25.70
CA THR A 199 -10.36 8.35 25.29
C THR A 199 -9.77 9.37 26.28
N LYS A 200 -9.94 9.14 27.58
CA LYS A 200 -9.42 10.05 28.62
C LYS A 200 -7.89 10.11 28.62
N LYS A 201 -7.23 8.97 28.43
CA LYS A 201 -5.76 8.86 28.53
C LYS A 201 -5.05 9.30 27.25
N TYR A 202 -5.60 8.97 26.09
CA TYR A 202 -4.93 9.12 24.80
C TYR A 202 -5.67 10.03 23.81
N GLY A 203 -6.79 10.63 24.19
CA GLY A 203 -7.57 11.53 23.32
C GLY A 203 -8.29 10.87 22.14
N ILE A 204 -8.35 9.52 22.10
CA ILE A 204 -8.92 8.78 20.98
C ILE A 204 -10.45 8.85 21.05
N SER A 205 -11.07 9.32 19.98
CA SER A 205 -12.54 9.32 19.83
C SER A 205 -13.00 8.04 19.13
N TYR A 206 -14.02 7.40 19.66
CA TYR A 206 -14.68 6.27 19.03
C TYR A 206 -16.00 6.72 18.39
N PRO A 207 -16.35 6.25 17.18
CA PRO A 207 -17.65 6.55 16.59
C PRO A 207 -18.76 6.08 17.53
N LYS A 208 -19.77 6.94 17.70
CA LYS A 208 -21.00 6.55 18.40
C LYS A 208 -21.67 5.45 17.57
N LYS A 209 -22.10 4.39 18.23
CA LYS A 209 -22.91 3.34 17.60
C LYS A 209 -24.25 3.87 17.14
#